data_22945391fcc2745d6a9b5ddae76a2a1e
#
_entry.id   22945391fcc2745d6a9b5ddae76a2a1e
#
_cell.length_a   1.000
_cell.length_b   1.000
_cell.length_c   1.000
_cell.angle_alpha   90.00
_cell.angle_beta   90.00
_cell.angle_gamma   90.00
#
_symmetry.space_group_name_H-M   'P 1'
#
loop_
_entity.id
_entity.type
_entity.pdbx_description
1 polymer ?
#
loop_
_entity_poly.entity_id
_entity_poly.type
_entity_poly.pdbx_seq_one_letter_code
_entity_poly.pdbx_strand_id
1 'polypeptide(L)'
;MKAKIKQAMPPAFLAMYRRLWAMVHNLRLLRGLPPSARELYRLGVLTQYNVALLERDERVRTTVQAAAAAIYGDSWNYYSDALRPEIAEGFVRTVDAVAQTNQPVQYLEIGSCQGLSMSLIAGLLRDRSVLGSLVSIDPYFETGYIEGKAGPYRKAEQVAVTKNTKVCAMRLYAQLGLNVEIIERRSGDGLIELIRNARTFDLVYIDGSHEQLCPAIDFGLCNAILRSNGVLILDDHMWPDVQPIKHLCDKHAVKIQETWKTASYRFL
;
A
#
# COMPACT_ATOMS: atom_id res chain seq x y z
N MET A 1 9.29 28.10 -14.11
CA MET A 1 10.73 28.41 -13.94
C MET A 1 11.63 27.18 -13.95
N LYS A 2 11.31 26.06 -13.27
CA LYS A 2 12.15 24.83 -13.24
C LYS A 2 12.36 24.14 -14.62
N ALA A 3 11.39 24.21 -15.54
CA ALA A 3 11.50 23.55 -16.86
C ALA A 3 12.45 24.28 -17.82
N LYS A 4 12.49 25.62 -17.78
CA LYS A 4 13.36 26.43 -18.65
C LYS A 4 14.86 26.36 -18.28
N ILE A 5 15.16 26.08 -17.03
CA ILE A 5 16.57 25.95 -16.55
C ILE A 5 17.18 24.63 -17.07
N LYS A 6 16.39 23.56 -17.23
CA LYS A 6 16.88 22.26 -17.73
C LYS A 6 17.26 22.29 -19.23
N GLN A 7 16.63 23.17 -20.03
CA GLN A 7 16.92 23.27 -21.48
C GLN A 7 18.20 24.04 -21.78
N ALA A 8 18.72 24.84 -20.84
CA ALA A 8 19.90 25.67 -21.04
C ALA A 8 21.21 25.08 -20.46
N MET A 9 21.13 23.90 -19.83
CA MET A 9 22.32 23.27 -19.21
C MET A 9 23.13 22.45 -20.23
N PRO A 10 24.46 22.60 -20.29
CA PRO A 10 25.32 21.71 -21.06
C PRO A 10 25.13 20.23 -20.64
N PRO A 11 25.23 19.27 -21.57
CA PRO A 11 24.99 17.84 -21.27
C PRO A 11 25.79 17.28 -20.09
N ALA A 12 27.03 17.73 -19.92
CA ALA A 12 27.88 17.35 -18.78
C ALA A 12 27.35 17.86 -17.42
N PHE A 13 26.80 19.06 -17.38
CA PHE A 13 26.18 19.64 -16.19
C PHE A 13 24.85 18.95 -15.87
N LEU A 14 24.07 18.59 -16.89
CA LEU A 14 22.83 17.84 -16.72
C LEU A 14 23.09 16.43 -16.15
N ALA A 15 24.17 15.77 -16.60
CA ALA A 15 24.59 14.47 -16.08
C ALA A 15 25.07 14.58 -14.62
N MET A 16 25.84 15.62 -14.30
CA MET A 16 26.29 15.90 -12.93
C MET A 16 25.10 16.24 -12.01
N TYR A 17 24.16 17.07 -12.46
CA TYR A 17 22.94 17.41 -11.72
C TYR A 17 22.06 16.17 -11.46
N ARG A 18 21.89 15.29 -12.46
CA ARG A 18 21.18 14.01 -12.30
C ARG A 18 21.86 13.10 -11.29
N ARG A 19 23.20 13.02 -11.30
CA ARG A 19 23.99 12.25 -10.32
C ARG A 19 23.88 12.83 -8.91
N LEU A 20 23.93 14.16 -8.77
CA LEU A 20 23.80 14.84 -7.48
C LEU A 20 22.40 14.70 -6.92
N TRP A 21 21.39 14.80 -7.77
CA TRP A 21 19.99 14.62 -7.38
C TRP A 21 19.69 13.18 -6.96
N ALA A 22 20.19 12.20 -7.72
CA ALA A 22 20.12 10.79 -7.36
C ALA A 22 20.85 10.51 -6.03
N MET A 23 22.01 11.14 -5.80
CA MET A 23 22.77 11.02 -4.56
C MET A 23 22.02 11.60 -3.36
N VAL A 24 21.40 12.77 -3.50
CA VAL A 24 20.61 13.41 -2.41
C VAL A 24 19.34 12.60 -2.15
N HIS A 25 18.69 12.07 -3.18
CA HIS A 25 17.50 11.22 -3.04
C HIS A 25 17.88 9.89 -2.36
N ASN A 26 18.96 9.28 -2.78
CA ASN A 26 19.50 8.06 -2.17
C ASN A 26 19.96 8.28 -0.71
N LEU A 27 20.49 9.45 -0.35
CA LEU A 27 20.84 9.78 1.04
C LEU A 27 19.61 9.88 1.97
N ARG A 28 18.44 10.25 1.41
CA ARG A 28 17.17 10.23 2.17
C ARG A 28 16.68 8.80 2.40
N LEU A 29 16.81 7.94 1.38
CA LEU A 29 16.47 6.51 1.48
C LEU A 29 17.38 5.77 2.48
N LEU A 30 18.66 6.16 2.56
CA LEU A 30 19.63 5.54 3.47
C LEU A 30 19.37 5.79 4.96
N ARG A 31 18.61 6.82 5.32
CA ARG A 31 18.32 7.09 6.74
C ARG A 31 17.51 5.98 7.42
N GLY A 32 16.79 5.17 6.65
CA GLY A 32 16.03 4.00 7.13
C GLY A 32 16.74 2.65 7.02
N LEU A 33 17.93 2.58 6.40
CA LEU A 33 18.65 1.32 6.20
C LEU A 33 19.51 0.96 7.43
N PRO A 34 19.67 -0.36 7.72
CA PRO A 34 20.58 -0.83 8.76
C PRO A 34 22.04 -0.46 8.43
N PRO A 35 22.94 -0.38 9.43
CA PRO A 35 24.32 0.05 9.25
C PRO A 35 25.09 -0.70 8.17
N SER A 36 24.89 -2.02 8.05
CA SER A 36 25.48 -2.87 7.02
C SER A 36 25.10 -2.48 5.60
N ALA A 37 23.85 -2.06 5.38
CA ALA A 37 23.40 -1.60 4.07
C ALA A 37 23.97 -0.21 3.72
N ARG A 38 24.22 0.66 4.71
CA ARG A 38 24.90 1.95 4.51
C ARG A 38 26.35 1.79 4.05
N GLU A 39 27.01 0.74 4.52
CA GLU A 39 28.39 0.45 4.16
C GLU A 39 28.50 -0.08 2.73
N LEU A 40 27.59 -0.96 2.32
CA LEU A 40 27.48 -1.43 0.93
C LEU A 40 27.17 -0.29 -0.05
N TYR A 41 26.42 0.72 0.39
CA TYR A 41 26.21 1.93 -0.41
C TYR A 41 27.46 2.78 -0.57
N ARG A 42 28.25 2.97 0.50
CA ARG A 42 29.55 3.68 0.44
C ARG A 42 30.54 2.99 -0.50
N LEU A 43 30.42 1.68 -0.67
CA LEU A 43 31.24 0.88 -1.58
C LEU A 43 30.72 0.87 -3.04
N GLY A 44 29.67 1.61 -3.36
CA GLY A 44 29.11 1.71 -4.71
C GLY A 44 28.34 0.47 -5.21
N VAL A 45 28.23 -0.57 -4.40
CA VAL A 45 27.56 -1.83 -4.77
C VAL A 45 26.04 -1.69 -4.76
N LEU A 46 25.50 -0.91 -3.81
CA LEU A 46 24.05 -0.67 -3.70
C LEU A 46 23.50 0.32 -4.73
N THR A 47 24.32 1.16 -5.35
CA THR A 47 23.84 2.23 -6.25
C THR A 47 23.23 1.70 -7.53
N GLN A 48 23.80 0.67 -8.15
CA GLN A 48 23.24 0.08 -9.38
C GLN A 48 22.01 -0.79 -9.09
N TYR A 49 22.04 -1.54 -8.00
CA TYR A 49 20.93 -2.38 -7.59
C TYR A 49 19.70 -1.56 -7.16
N ASN A 50 19.89 -0.49 -6.36
CA ASN A 50 18.81 0.36 -5.91
C ASN A 50 18.16 1.18 -7.03
N VAL A 51 18.94 1.63 -8.02
CA VAL A 51 18.36 2.34 -9.17
C VAL A 51 17.47 1.40 -9.99
N ALA A 52 17.90 0.16 -10.22
CA ALA A 52 17.10 -0.83 -10.96
C ALA A 52 15.83 -1.22 -10.20
N LEU A 53 15.90 -1.36 -8.86
CA LEU A 53 14.72 -1.62 -8.00
C LEU A 53 13.76 -0.45 -8.01
N LEU A 54 14.25 0.78 -7.82
CA LEU A 54 13.42 1.99 -7.84
C LEU A 54 12.74 2.20 -9.20
N GLU A 55 13.44 1.95 -10.30
CA GLU A 55 12.86 2.02 -11.65
C GLU A 55 11.81 0.91 -11.88
N ARG A 56 12.03 -0.26 -11.30
CA ARG A 56 11.12 -1.40 -11.35
C ARG A 56 9.83 -1.11 -10.59
N ASP A 57 9.95 -0.69 -9.33
CA ASP A 57 8.82 -0.36 -8.46
C ASP A 57 8.05 0.85 -8.98
N GLU A 58 8.74 1.85 -9.52
CA GLU A 58 8.13 3.01 -10.16
C GLU A 58 7.36 2.60 -11.43
N ARG A 59 7.81 1.61 -12.20
CA ARG A 59 7.03 1.07 -13.33
C ARG A 59 5.74 0.42 -12.87
N VAL A 60 5.74 -0.35 -11.77
CA VAL A 60 4.51 -0.92 -11.21
C VAL A 60 3.55 0.20 -10.83
N ARG A 61 4.02 1.18 -10.07
CA ARG A 61 3.21 2.32 -9.63
C ARG A 61 2.63 3.11 -10.81
N THR A 62 3.45 3.46 -11.79
CA THR A 62 3.01 4.22 -12.97
C THR A 62 2.08 3.43 -13.88
N THR A 63 2.25 2.11 -13.96
CA THR A 63 1.32 1.23 -14.68
C THR A 63 -0.06 1.22 -14.03
N VAL A 64 -0.14 1.07 -12.70
CA VAL A 64 -1.40 1.15 -11.96
C VAL A 64 -2.02 2.54 -12.10
N GLN A 65 -1.22 3.60 -12.00
CA GLN A 65 -1.65 4.97 -12.15
C GLN A 65 -2.26 5.24 -13.54
N ALA A 66 -1.62 4.77 -14.60
CA ALA A 66 -2.12 4.94 -15.98
C ALA A 66 -3.43 4.16 -16.20
N ALA A 67 -3.51 2.93 -15.68
CA ALA A 67 -4.72 2.12 -15.75
C ALA A 67 -5.88 2.78 -14.98
N ALA A 68 -5.62 3.29 -13.78
CA ALA A 68 -6.60 3.98 -12.96
C ALA A 68 -7.09 5.27 -13.63
N ALA A 69 -6.20 6.09 -14.18
CA ALA A 69 -6.55 7.31 -14.90
C ALA A 69 -7.47 7.03 -16.10
N ALA A 70 -7.22 5.93 -16.82
CA ALA A 70 -8.06 5.53 -17.95
C ALA A 70 -9.48 5.09 -17.53
N ILE A 71 -9.64 4.58 -16.32
CA ILE A 71 -10.93 4.06 -15.81
C ILE A 71 -11.72 5.14 -15.07
N TYR A 72 -11.05 5.93 -14.23
CA TYR A 72 -11.69 6.86 -13.30
C TYR A 72 -11.80 8.28 -13.84
N GLY A 73 -11.05 8.63 -14.90
CA GLY A 73 -10.98 9.99 -15.40
C GLY A 73 -10.49 10.95 -14.30
N ASP A 74 -11.08 12.14 -14.23
CA ASP A 74 -10.69 13.16 -13.24
C ASP A 74 -11.04 12.81 -11.79
N SER A 75 -11.93 11.84 -11.58
CA SER A 75 -12.36 11.43 -10.23
C SER A 75 -11.33 10.58 -9.46
N TRP A 76 -10.30 10.06 -10.12
CA TRP A 76 -9.30 9.19 -9.50
C TRP A 76 -8.39 9.92 -8.49
N ASN A 77 -8.23 11.22 -8.63
CA ASN A 77 -7.34 12.02 -7.78
C ASN A 77 -7.71 11.98 -6.29
N TYR A 78 -8.97 11.72 -5.97
CA TYR A 78 -9.44 11.69 -4.58
C TYR A 78 -8.95 10.46 -3.80
N TYR A 79 -8.80 9.31 -4.49
CA TYR A 79 -8.39 8.04 -3.87
C TYR A 79 -6.97 7.61 -4.23
N SER A 80 -6.19 8.53 -4.79
CA SER A 80 -4.83 8.23 -5.26
C SER A 80 -3.76 8.18 -4.16
N ASP A 81 -4.14 8.27 -2.88
CA ASP A 81 -3.18 8.28 -1.78
C ASP A 81 -2.29 7.04 -1.78
N ALA A 82 -2.84 5.85 -2.09
CA ALA A 82 -2.06 4.63 -2.24
C ALA A 82 -0.92 4.74 -3.28
N LEU A 83 -1.08 5.60 -4.29
CA LEU A 83 -0.10 5.81 -5.36
C LEU A 83 0.86 6.98 -5.09
N ARG A 84 0.72 7.69 -3.97
CA ARG A 84 1.70 8.71 -3.58
C ARG A 84 3.06 8.05 -3.34
N PRO A 85 4.16 8.65 -3.81
CA PRO A 85 5.48 8.03 -3.74
C PRO A 85 5.88 7.55 -2.33
N GLU A 86 5.56 8.33 -1.31
CA GLU A 86 5.87 8.00 0.09
C GLU A 86 5.05 6.82 0.64
N ILE A 87 3.78 6.68 0.23
CA ILE A 87 2.93 5.55 0.61
C ILE A 87 3.33 4.31 -0.19
N ALA A 88 3.52 4.46 -1.51
CA ALA A 88 3.99 3.38 -2.38
C ALA A 88 5.34 2.81 -1.91
N GLU A 89 6.28 3.64 -1.44
CA GLU A 89 7.54 3.19 -0.84
C GLU A 89 7.30 2.34 0.42
N GLY A 90 6.30 2.70 1.24
CA GLY A 90 5.88 1.89 2.39
C GLY A 90 5.39 0.50 1.97
N PHE A 91 4.59 0.41 0.92
CA PHE A 91 4.14 -0.86 0.36
C PHE A 91 5.29 -1.68 -0.23
N VAL A 92 6.23 -1.05 -0.93
CA VAL A 92 7.45 -1.70 -1.44
C VAL A 92 8.21 -2.40 -0.30
N ARG A 93 8.51 -1.67 0.78
CA ARG A 93 9.22 -2.23 1.94
C ARG A 93 8.45 -3.37 2.60
N THR A 94 7.13 -3.26 2.67
CA THR A 94 6.27 -4.29 3.23
C THR A 94 6.26 -5.55 2.37
N VAL A 95 6.12 -5.39 1.05
CA VAL A 95 6.16 -6.50 0.09
C VAL A 95 7.54 -7.17 0.09
N ASP A 96 8.62 -6.41 0.13
CA ASP A 96 9.98 -6.98 0.24
C ASP A 96 10.15 -7.80 1.52
N ALA A 97 9.59 -7.33 2.63
CA ALA A 97 9.66 -8.04 3.89
C ALA A 97 8.87 -9.36 3.86
N VAL A 98 7.64 -9.39 3.32
CA VAL A 98 6.84 -10.61 3.26
C VAL A 98 7.39 -11.59 2.22
N ALA A 99 7.91 -11.11 1.09
CA ALA A 99 8.48 -11.94 0.04
C ALA A 99 9.73 -12.72 0.47
N GLN A 100 10.43 -12.26 1.50
CA GLN A 100 11.61 -12.96 2.05
C GLN A 100 11.24 -14.20 2.88
N THR A 101 10.03 -14.27 3.41
CA THR A 101 9.62 -15.30 4.36
C THR A 101 8.55 -16.25 3.83
N ASN A 102 7.68 -15.76 2.96
CA ASN A 102 6.48 -16.48 2.53
C ASN A 102 6.36 -16.49 1.00
N GLN A 103 6.25 -17.67 0.40
CA GLN A 103 6.10 -17.84 -1.05
C GLN A 103 5.25 -19.08 -1.35
N PRO A 104 4.18 -18.98 -2.18
CA PRO A 104 3.55 -17.75 -2.70
C PRO A 104 2.78 -17.00 -1.60
N VAL A 105 2.75 -15.66 -1.70
CA VAL A 105 2.10 -14.78 -0.72
C VAL A 105 0.59 -14.78 -0.92
N GLN A 106 -0.17 -15.13 0.12
CA GLN A 106 -1.62 -15.02 0.16
C GLN A 106 -1.97 -13.63 0.72
N TYR A 107 -2.59 -12.79 -0.10
CA TYR A 107 -2.89 -11.40 0.25
C TYR A 107 -4.39 -11.17 0.45
N LEU A 108 -4.74 -10.55 1.57
CA LEU A 108 -6.08 -10.08 1.90
C LEU A 108 -6.09 -8.57 2.09
N GLU A 109 -7.07 -7.90 1.49
CA GLU A 109 -7.36 -6.49 1.70
C GLU A 109 -8.80 -6.30 2.20
N ILE A 110 -8.96 -5.48 3.24
CA ILE A 110 -10.24 -5.05 3.78
C ILE A 110 -10.44 -3.60 3.40
N GLY A 111 -11.52 -3.31 2.67
CA GLY A 111 -11.82 -1.95 2.20
C GLY A 111 -11.08 -1.58 0.91
N SER A 112 -11.17 -2.40 -0.12
CA SER A 112 -10.48 -2.16 -1.40
C SER A 112 -11.03 -0.99 -2.20
N CYS A 113 -12.24 -0.54 -1.93
CA CYS A 113 -12.91 0.59 -2.59
C CYS A 113 -12.78 0.49 -4.13
N GLN A 114 -11.96 1.33 -4.76
CA GLN A 114 -11.69 1.30 -6.20
C GLN A 114 -10.55 0.36 -6.60
N GLY A 115 -9.91 -0.33 -5.67
CA GLY A 115 -8.90 -1.34 -5.92
C GLY A 115 -7.49 -0.82 -6.20
N LEU A 116 -7.16 0.43 -5.85
CA LEU A 116 -5.84 1.02 -6.13
C LEU A 116 -4.72 0.38 -5.30
N SER A 117 -4.90 0.25 -4.00
CA SER A 117 -3.95 -0.37 -3.07
C SER A 117 -3.77 -1.86 -3.38
N MET A 118 -4.88 -2.59 -3.57
CA MET A 118 -4.86 -3.98 -4.03
C MET A 118 -4.04 -4.13 -5.32
N SER A 119 -4.28 -3.28 -6.31
CA SER A 119 -3.59 -3.34 -7.59
C SER A 119 -2.09 -3.05 -7.48
N LEU A 120 -1.71 -2.07 -6.64
CA LEU A 120 -0.31 -1.74 -6.42
C LEU A 120 0.42 -2.86 -5.70
N ILE A 121 -0.11 -3.35 -4.58
CA ILE A 121 0.50 -4.42 -3.79
C ILE A 121 0.57 -5.72 -4.62
N ALA A 122 -0.51 -6.10 -5.32
CA ALA A 122 -0.51 -7.26 -6.21
C ALA A 122 0.50 -7.13 -7.35
N GLY A 123 0.62 -5.93 -7.94
CA GLY A 123 1.64 -5.63 -8.95
C GLY A 123 3.06 -5.81 -8.42
N LEU A 124 3.34 -5.32 -7.20
CA LEU A 124 4.62 -5.47 -6.53
C LEU A 124 4.92 -6.95 -6.20
N LEU A 125 3.95 -7.71 -5.70
CA LEU A 125 4.10 -9.16 -5.43
C LEU A 125 4.37 -9.94 -6.71
N ARG A 126 3.66 -9.63 -7.80
CA ARG A 126 3.86 -10.25 -9.12
C ARG A 126 5.25 -9.96 -9.67
N ASP A 127 5.70 -8.72 -9.57
CA ASP A 127 7.02 -8.31 -10.04
C ASP A 127 8.15 -9.02 -9.28
N ARG A 128 7.93 -9.41 -8.04
CA ARG A 128 8.83 -10.24 -7.23
C ARG A 128 8.66 -11.74 -7.44
N SER A 129 7.72 -12.15 -8.33
CA SER A 129 7.40 -13.56 -8.63
C SER A 129 6.92 -14.35 -7.41
N VAL A 130 6.29 -13.69 -6.44
CA VAL A 130 5.78 -14.30 -5.20
C VAL A 130 4.27 -14.18 -5.06
N LEU A 131 3.56 -13.69 -6.08
CA LEU A 131 2.11 -13.52 -6.04
C LEU A 131 1.41 -14.86 -5.91
N GLY A 132 0.64 -15.02 -4.83
CA GLY A 132 -0.30 -16.12 -4.59
C GLY A 132 -1.75 -15.71 -4.88
N SER A 133 -2.68 -16.01 -3.97
CA SER A 133 -4.07 -15.58 -4.08
C SER A 133 -4.26 -14.15 -3.61
N LEU A 134 -5.24 -13.48 -4.22
CA LEU A 134 -5.70 -12.14 -3.89
C LEU A 134 -7.15 -12.21 -3.43
N VAL A 135 -7.45 -11.69 -2.25
CA VAL A 135 -8.81 -11.63 -1.70
C VAL A 135 -9.10 -10.20 -1.26
N SER A 136 -10.27 -9.71 -1.64
CA SER A 136 -10.80 -8.40 -1.26
C SER A 136 -12.11 -8.57 -0.49
N ILE A 137 -12.22 -7.97 0.68
CA ILE A 137 -13.48 -7.84 1.41
C ILE A 137 -13.90 -6.38 1.37
N ASP A 138 -15.06 -6.13 0.73
CA ASP A 138 -15.59 -4.79 0.64
C ASP A 138 -17.13 -4.86 0.44
N PRO A 139 -17.94 -4.10 1.17
CA PRO A 139 -19.39 -4.12 1.02
C PRO A 139 -19.86 -3.48 -0.29
N TYR A 140 -19.06 -2.68 -0.94
CA TYR A 140 -19.36 -1.99 -2.20
C TYR A 140 -20.75 -1.36 -2.21
N PHE A 141 -21.05 -0.53 -1.23
CA PHE A 141 -22.36 0.05 -1.06
C PHE A 141 -22.88 0.72 -2.32
N GLU A 142 -24.08 0.37 -2.77
CA GLU A 142 -24.73 0.96 -3.96
C GLU A 142 -24.89 2.49 -3.81
N THR A 143 -25.12 2.97 -2.62
CA THR A 143 -25.24 4.39 -2.29
C THR A 143 -23.91 5.12 -2.28
N GLY A 144 -22.79 4.39 -2.39
CA GLY A 144 -21.43 4.89 -2.28
C GLY A 144 -20.95 4.97 -0.84
N TYR A 145 -19.66 5.30 -0.68
CA TYR A 145 -19.04 5.54 0.61
C TYR A 145 -19.29 6.98 1.05
N ILE A 146 -19.69 7.11 2.30
CA ILE A 146 -19.70 8.41 3.00
C ILE A 146 -18.55 8.32 3.97
N GLU A 147 -17.41 8.90 3.63
CA GLU A 147 -16.33 8.97 4.59
C GLU A 147 -16.75 9.69 5.86
N GLY A 148 -16.42 9.04 6.98
CA GLY A 148 -16.86 9.34 8.30
C GLY A 148 -16.98 10.79 8.73
N LYS A 149 -17.90 11.11 9.59
CA LYS A 149 -18.14 12.48 10.10
C LYS A 149 -17.14 12.90 11.19
N ALA A 150 -16.22 12.03 11.61
CA ALA A 150 -15.45 12.20 12.83
C ALA A 150 -13.92 12.29 12.66
N GLY A 151 -13.37 12.26 11.44
CA GLY A 151 -11.90 12.27 11.24
C GLY A 151 -11.26 13.61 11.58
N PRO A 152 -9.98 13.60 12.06
CA PRO A 152 -9.28 14.81 12.52
C PRO A 152 -8.99 15.84 11.42
N TYR A 153 -9.17 15.49 10.16
CA TYR A 153 -8.84 16.34 9.00
C TYR A 153 -10.05 16.95 8.30
N ARG A 154 -11.23 16.91 8.90
CA ARG A 154 -12.45 17.37 8.26
C ARG A 154 -12.63 18.88 8.24
N LYS A 155 -12.81 19.37 7.03
CA LYS A 155 -13.71 20.49 6.74
C LYS A 155 -15.08 19.89 6.41
N ALA A 156 -16.15 20.33 7.09
CA ALA A 156 -17.53 19.84 6.99
C ALA A 156 -18.13 19.83 5.56
N GLU A 157 -17.39 20.29 4.56
CA GLU A 157 -17.82 20.50 3.17
C GLU A 157 -17.35 19.40 2.20
N GLN A 158 -16.57 18.41 2.65
CA GLN A 158 -15.99 17.38 1.78
C GLN A 158 -16.55 15.98 2.06
N VAL A 159 -17.86 15.83 1.94
CA VAL A 159 -18.49 14.50 1.86
C VAL A 159 -18.44 14.05 0.40
N ALA A 160 -17.35 13.40 0.00
CA ALA A 160 -17.32 12.75 -1.30
C ALA A 160 -18.10 11.43 -1.20
N VAL A 161 -19.14 11.29 -2.00
CA VAL A 161 -19.85 10.03 -2.20
C VAL A 161 -19.24 9.36 -3.43
N THR A 162 -18.46 8.31 -3.22
CA THR A 162 -17.86 7.54 -4.32
C THR A 162 -18.79 6.42 -4.71
N LYS A 163 -19.34 6.50 -5.92
CA LYS A 163 -20.23 5.49 -6.50
C LYS A 163 -19.47 4.57 -7.44
N ASN A 164 -20.06 3.41 -7.73
CA ASN A 164 -19.55 2.44 -8.71
C ASN A 164 -18.13 1.91 -8.39
N THR A 165 -17.74 1.91 -7.13
CA THR A 165 -16.40 1.48 -6.71
C THR A 165 -16.10 0.03 -7.12
N LYS A 166 -17.05 -0.89 -6.96
CA LYS A 166 -16.92 -2.29 -7.39
C LYS A 166 -16.62 -2.41 -8.90
N VAL A 167 -17.39 -1.70 -9.73
CA VAL A 167 -17.20 -1.74 -11.19
C VAL A 167 -15.82 -1.19 -11.57
N CYS A 168 -15.39 -0.13 -10.90
CA CYS A 168 -14.09 0.47 -11.11
C CYS A 168 -12.97 -0.49 -10.69
N ALA A 169 -13.07 -1.12 -9.51
CA ALA A 169 -12.10 -2.10 -9.03
C ALA A 169 -12.00 -3.29 -9.98
N MET A 170 -13.13 -3.88 -10.39
CA MET A 170 -13.15 -5.01 -11.33
C MET A 170 -12.51 -4.66 -12.68
N ARG A 171 -12.78 -3.47 -13.22
CA ARG A 171 -12.16 -3.01 -14.47
C ARG A 171 -10.65 -2.84 -14.30
N LEU A 172 -10.21 -2.26 -13.18
CA LEU A 172 -8.78 -2.09 -12.89
C LEU A 172 -8.07 -3.43 -12.77
N TYR A 173 -8.64 -4.38 -12.03
CA TYR A 173 -8.10 -5.72 -11.91
C TYR A 173 -8.01 -6.42 -13.27
N ALA A 174 -9.07 -6.37 -14.07
CA ALA A 174 -9.09 -6.95 -15.41
C ALA A 174 -8.03 -6.33 -16.33
N GLN A 175 -7.90 -4.99 -16.33
CA GLN A 175 -6.90 -4.29 -17.15
C GLN A 175 -5.46 -4.64 -16.75
N LEU A 176 -5.22 -4.90 -15.46
CA LEU A 176 -3.91 -5.29 -14.95
C LEU A 176 -3.68 -6.80 -14.97
N GLY A 177 -4.65 -7.61 -15.43
CA GLY A 177 -4.57 -9.06 -15.43
C GLY A 177 -4.46 -9.67 -14.02
N LEU A 178 -5.16 -9.09 -13.04
CA LEU A 178 -5.23 -9.57 -11.67
C LEU A 178 -6.50 -10.40 -11.47
N ASN A 179 -6.34 -11.58 -10.87
CA ASN A 179 -7.46 -12.43 -10.46
C ASN A 179 -7.71 -12.22 -8.96
N VAL A 180 -8.67 -11.36 -8.62
CA VAL A 180 -9.03 -11.01 -7.24
C VAL A 180 -10.36 -11.66 -6.90
N GLU A 181 -10.37 -12.47 -5.86
CA GLU A 181 -11.60 -12.97 -5.23
C GLU A 181 -12.25 -11.83 -4.45
N ILE A 182 -13.47 -11.47 -4.82
CA ILE A 182 -14.22 -10.39 -4.17
C ILE A 182 -15.28 -10.98 -3.24
N ILE A 183 -15.17 -10.68 -1.96
CA ILE A 183 -16.16 -10.99 -0.92
C ILE A 183 -16.95 -9.70 -0.65
N GLU A 184 -18.12 -9.59 -1.28
CA GLU A 184 -18.99 -8.42 -1.16
C GLU A 184 -19.79 -8.47 0.15
N ARG A 185 -19.11 -8.15 1.25
CA ARG A 185 -19.65 -8.18 2.61
C ARG A 185 -19.01 -7.10 3.47
N ARG A 186 -19.64 -6.78 4.59
CA ARG A 186 -18.96 -6.02 5.66
C ARG A 186 -17.78 -6.83 6.17
N SER A 187 -16.73 -6.13 6.61
CA SER A 187 -15.45 -6.75 7.01
C SER A 187 -15.64 -7.87 8.03
N GLY A 188 -16.39 -7.64 9.11
CA GLY A 188 -16.64 -8.65 10.13
C GLY A 188 -17.30 -9.92 9.59
N ASP A 189 -18.31 -9.80 8.72
CA ASP A 189 -18.99 -10.96 8.12
C ASP A 189 -18.05 -11.72 7.17
N GLY A 190 -17.32 -10.99 6.32
CA GLY A 190 -16.36 -11.58 5.38
C GLY A 190 -15.22 -12.28 6.10
N LEU A 191 -14.67 -11.68 7.15
CA LEU A 191 -13.61 -12.28 7.97
C LEU A 191 -14.08 -13.55 8.68
N ILE A 192 -15.30 -13.55 9.26
CA ILE A 192 -15.89 -14.75 9.87
C ILE A 192 -16.06 -15.87 8.83
N GLU A 193 -16.46 -15.54 7.60
CA GLU A 193 -16.54 -16.53 6.52
C GLU A 193 -15.16 -17.13 6.20
N LEU A 194 -14.11 -16.31 6.10
CA LEU A 194 -12.75 -16.78 5.87
C LEU A 194 -12.24 -17.67 7.02
N ILE A 195 -12.52 -17.30 8.28
CA ILE A 195 -12.17 -18.11 9.46
C ILE A 195 -12.87 -19.48 9.39
N ARG A 196 -14.18 -19.52 9.11
CA ARG A 196 -14.95 -20.77 9.00
C ARG A 196 -14.43 -21.68 7.90
N ASN A 197 -13.89 -21.09 6.83
CA ASN A 197 -13.28 -21.82 5.71
C ASN A 197 -11.78 -22.11 5.93
N ALA A 198 -11.26 -21.90 7.13
CA ALA A 198 -9.85 -22.11 7.52
C ALA A 198 -8.85 -21.42 6.55
N ARG A 199 -9.24 -20.29 5.96
CA ARG A 199 -8.36 -19.49 5.10
C ARG A 199 -7.32 -18.76 5.95
N THR A 200 -6.09 -18.72 5.46
CA THR A 200 -4.99 -18.01 6.12
C THR A 200 -4.21 -17.16 5.12
N PHE A 201 -3.60 -16.08 5.62
CA PHE A 201 -2.93 -15.09 4.79
C PHE A 201 -1.54 -14.75 5.32
N ASP A 202 -0.64 -14.40 4.40
CA ASP A 202 0.73 -13.97 4.69
C ASP A 202 0.82 -12.45 4.81
N LEU A 203 -0.06 -11.75 4.10
CA LEU A 203 -0.16 -10.29 4.09
C LEU A 203 -1.63 -9.90 4.23
N VAL A 204 -1.92 -9.04 5.19
CA VAL A 204 -3.27 -8.48 5.40
C VAL A 204 -3.16 -6.96 5.44
N TYR A 205 -4.03 -6.27 4.71
CA TYR A 205 -4.16 -4.82 4.76
C TYR A 205 -5.55 -4.46 5.31
N ILE A 206 -5.57 -3.71 6.41
CA ILE A 206 -6.79 -3.20 7.03
C ILE A 206 -6.95 -1.73 6.65
N ASP A 207 -7.87 -1.49 5.72
CA ASP A 207 -8.27 -0.17 5.19
C ASP A 207 -9.81 -0.07 5.13
N GLY A 208 -10.48 -0.67 6.11
CA GLY A 208 -11.93 -0.67 6.23
C GLY A 208 -12.46 0.60 6.89
N SER A 209 -13.54 0.47 7.69
CA SER A 209 -14.05 1.60 8.48
C SER A 209 -13.08 1.96 9.61
N HIS A 210 -12.70 3.24 9.69
CA HIS A 210 -11.79 3.76 10.71
C HIS A 210 -12.54 4.32 11.94
N GLU A 211 -13.81 3.97 12.09
CA GLU A 211 -14.69 4.53 13.14
C GLU A 211 -15.12 3.48 14.15
N GLN A 212 -15.23 3.92 15.41
CA GLN A 212 -15.75 3.14 16.53
C GLN A 212 -14.96 1.84 16.76
N LEU A 213 -15.67 0.73 16.90
CA LEU A 213 -15.06 -0.59 17.15
C LEU A 213 -14.66 -1.34 15.87
N CYS A 214 -14.98 -0.82 14.69
CA CYS A 214 -14.69 -1.51 13.43
C CYS A 214 -13.21 -1.86 13.27
N PRO A 215 -12.25 -0.93 13.47
CA PRO A 215 -10.84 -1.25 13.35
C PRO A 215 -10.38 -2.33 14.34
N ALA A 216 -10.91 -2.32 15.56
CA ALA A 216 -10.56 -3.31 16.60
C ALA A 216 -11.12 -4.69 16.29
N ILE A 217 -12.33 -4.77 15.74
CA ILE A 217 -12.95 -6.02 15.29
C ILE A 217 -12.15 -6.59 14.11
N ASP A 218 -11.86 -5.77 13.10
CA ASP A 218 -11.10 -6.18 11.93
C ASP A 218 -9.71 -6.69 12.33
N PHE A 219 -9.00 -5.96 13.19
CA PHE A 219 -7.71 -6.39 13.72
C PHE A 219 -7.78 -7.73 14.46
N GLY A 220 -8.75 -7.89 15.37
CA GLY A 220 -8.92 -9.12 16.14
C GLY A 220 -9.20 -10.34 15.26
N LEU A 221 -10.08 -10.19 14.27
CA LEU A 221 -10.41 -11.27 13.32
C LEU A 221 -9.26 -11.54 12.35
N CYS A 222 -8.56 -10.50 11.87
CA CYS A 222 -7.37 -10.65 11.02
C CYS A 222 -6.26 -11.42 11.72
N ASN A 223 -6.06 -11.20 13.03
CA ASN A 223 -5.05 -11.93 13.79
C ASN A 223 -5.33 -13.44 13.85
N ALA A 224 -6.60 -13.87 13.74
CA ALA A 224 -6.97 -15.29 13.68
C ALA A 224 -6.66 -15.97 12.35
N ILE A 225 -6.49 -15.20 11.27
CA ILE A 225 -6.22 -15.71 9.91
C ILE A 225 -4.84 -15.33 9.38
N LEU A 226 -4.09 -14.51 10.11
CA LEU A 226 -2.72 -14.17 9.79
C LEU A 226 -1.81 -15.34 10.15
N ARG A 227 -0.97 -15.78 9.21
CA ARG A 227 0.01 -16.86 9.44
C ARG A 227 1.12 -16.40 10.40
N SER A 228 1.79 -17.35 11.02
CA SER A 228 3.05 -17.07 11.73
C SER A 228 4.05 -16.41 10.78
N ASN A 229 4.75 -15.38 11.24
CA ASN A 229 5.56 -14.47 10.45
C ASN A 229 4.79 -13.66 9.39
N GLY A 230 3.46 -13.66 9.45
CA GLY A 230 2.63 -12.85 8.59
C GLY A 230 2.77 -11.36 8.86
N VAL A 231 2.41 -10.56 7.87
CA VAL A 231 2.53 -9.11 7.91
C VAL A 231 1.16 -8.47 7.86
N LEU A 232 0.94 -7.52 8.74
CA LEU A 232 -0.25 -6.70 8.79
C LEU A 232 0.10 -5.26 8.42
N ILE A 233 -0.72 -4.63 7.57
CA ILE A 233 -0.68 -3.20 7.26
C ILE A 233 -1.91 -2.55 7.90
N LEU A 234 -1.71 -1.46 8.62
CA LEU A 234 -2.77 -0.59 9.13
C LEU A 234 -2.81 0.68 8.29
N ASP A 235 -3.97 1.01 7.72
CA ASP A 235 -4.21 2.31 7.10
C ASP A 235 -4.68 3.34 8.12
N ASP A 236 -4.54 4.60 7.75
CA ASP A 236 -5.02 5.75 8.52
C ASP A 236 -4.73 5.64 10.04
N HIS A 237 -3.55 5.12 10.37
CA HIS A 237 -3.16 4.83 11.76
C HIS A 237 -3.14 6.07 12.67
N MET A 238 -3.30 7.27 12.11
CA MET A 238 -3.45 8.52 12.86
C MET A 238 -4.87 8.78 13.37
N TRP A 239 -5.86 8.00 12.91
CA TRP A 239 -7.23 8.15 13.37
C TRP A 239 -7.39 7.66 14.82
N PRO A 240 -8.19 8.38 15.64
CA PRO A 240 -8.33 8.08 17.07
C PRO A 240 -8.69 6.61 17.36
N ASP A 241 -9.57 6.01 16.56
CA ASP A 241 -10.05 4.64 16.78
C ASP A 241 -9.08 3.58 16.24
N VAL A 242 -8.09 3.96 15.41
CA VAL A 242 -7.01 3.09 14.91
C VAL A 242 -5.75 3.18 15.79
N GLN A 243 -5.50 4.31 16.44
CA GLN A 243 -4.32 4.52 17.29
C GLN A 243 -4.13 3.46 18.40
N PRO A 244 -5.17 2.98 19.11
CA PRO A 244 -4.99 1.92 20.12
C PRO A 244 -4.43 0.63 19.52
N ILE A 245 -4.87 0.28 18.28
CA ILE A 245 -4.39 -0.90 17.56
C ILE A 245 -2.94 -0.72 17.16
N LYS A 246 -2.60 0.45 16.59
CA LYS A 246 -1.21 0.80 16.28
C LYS A 246 -0.30 0.68 17.50
N HIS A 247 -0.75 1.20 18.62
CA HIS A 247 0.00 1.14 19.88
C HIS A 247 0.21 -0.33 20.34
N LEU A 248 -0.81 -1.17 20.19
CA LEU A 248 -0.70 -2.60 20.48
C LEU A 248 0.32 -3.28 19.54
N CYS A 249 0.27 -2.98 18.25
CA CYS A 249 1.24 -3.48 17.27
C CYS A 249 2.66 -3.00 17.56
N ASP A 250 2.85 -1.72 17.90
CA ASP A 250 4.16 -1.14 18.28
C ASP A 250 4.79 -1.87 19.47
N LYS A 251 3.95 -2.41 20.38
CA LYS A 251 4.41 -3.10 21.59
C LYS A 251 4.69 -4.60 21.36
N HIS A 252 3.94 -5.27 20.48
CA HIS A 252 3.91 -6.74 20.40
C HIS A 252 4.36 -7.32 19.08
N ALA A 253 4.65 -6.48 18.06
CA ALA A 253 5.07 -6.92 16.74
C ALA A 253 6.32 -6.18 16.27
N VAL A 254 6.99 -6.70 15.25
CA VAL A 254 8.16 -6.07 14.65
C VAL A 254 7.70 -5.09 13.58
N LYS A 255 7.91 -3.80 13.82
CA LYS A 255 7.60 -2.75 12.83
C LYS A 255 8.52 -2.86 11.63
N ILE A 256 7.94 -2.96 10.42
CA ILE A 256 8.66 -2.99 9.15
C ILE A 256 8.83 -1.57 8.62
N GLN A 257 7.73 -0.80 8.59
CA GLN A 257 7.74 0.58 8.10
C GLN A 257 6.61 1.41 8.73
N GLU A 258 6.74 2.73 8.65
CA GLU A 258 5.69 3.68 8.99
C GLU A 258 5.81 4.89 8.07
N THR A 259 4.69 5.26 7.45
CA THR A 259 4.50 6.51 6.71
C THR A 259 3.57 7.42 7.51
N TRP A 260 3.17 8.56 6.96
CA TRP A 260 2.17 9.41 7.61
C TRP A 260 0.76 8.79 7.62
N LYS A 261 0.50 7.81 6.71
CA LYS A 261 -0.81 7.17 6.53
C LYS A 261 -0.80 5.70 6.95
N THR A 262 0.20 4.95 6.54
CA THR A 262 0.26 3.49 6.74
C THR A 262 1.37 3.06 7.67
N ALA A 263 1.15 2.01 8.45
CA ALA A 263 2.19 1.33 9.22
C ALA A 263 2.08 -0.19 9.02
N SER A 264 3.22 -0.89 8.89
CA SER A 264 3.21 -2.34 8.73
C SER A 264 4.06 -3.05 9.78
N TYR A 265 3.58 -4.23 10.18
CA TYR A 265 4.09 -5.00 11.30
C TYR A 265 4.14 -6.49 10.97
N ARG A 266 5.21 -7.16 11.42
CA ARG A 266 5.34 -8.61 11.37
C ARG A 266 5.03 -9.20 12.74
N PHE A 267 4.13 -10.18 12.76
CA PHE A 267 3.79 -10.96 13.93
C PHE A 267 4.62 -12.25 13.92
N LEU A 268 5.40 -12.49 14.99
CA LEU A 268 6.30 -13.65 15.12
C LEU A 268 5.57 -14.87 15.65
#